data_bdb92090a11cf5e48b04496bfef0c4b4
#
_entry.id   bdb92090a11cf5e48b04496bfef0c4b4
#
_cell.length_a   1.000
_cell.length_b   1.000
_cell.length_c   1.000
_cell.angle_alpha   90.00
_cell.angle_beta   90.00
_cell.angle_gamma   90.00
#
_symmetry.space_group_name_H-M   'P 1'
#
loop_
_entity.id
_entity.type
_entity.pdbx_description
1 polymer ?
#
loop_
_entity_poly.entity_id
_entity_poly.type
_entity_poly.pdbx_seq_one_letter_code
_entity_poly.pdbx_strand_id
1 'polypeptide(L)'
;MNVKKKLKFTKYTLISVIAVAAFVFVWWLITDGLGMFKSNVLPSPVKVAETFIQKCYQKKPDGATLLQHLFASLKVCLAGYMLGAVIGIPLGIFMAWIEKVDMIVRPVFDLVRTIPGVAWTSVMVTLVGIGFMSKALVIFIAAMVAMIVNSYSGIKQTKAVHLWVGQTFGANNFELLTRVAIPSALPMIFTGLDVAMGAAWTTLVAAELLASTSGLGFMMQQARGIFRLDIVMVGMVTIAISGYILSLIIEKLDSVLVKGGSRR
;
A
#
# COMPACT_ATOMS: atom_id res chain seq x y z
N MET A 1 -18.04 3.47 -29.17
CA MET A 1 -17.40 4.18 -28.03
C MET A 1 -17.36 5.66 -28.35
N ASN A 2 -18.13 6.47 -27.62
CA ASN A 2 -18.53 7.82 -28.02
C ASN A 2 -17.34 8.81 -28.10
N VAL A 3 -17.19 9.54 -29.20
CA VAL A 3 -16.19 10.60 -29.44
C VAL A 3 -16.15 11.62 -28.29
N LYS A 4 -17.30 11.97 -27.70
CA LYS A 4 -17.40 12.84 -26.51
C LYS A 4 -16.69 12.28 -25.26
N LYS A 5 -16.66 10.96 -25.08
CA LYS A 5 -15.98 10.30 -23.95
C LYS A 5 -14.45 10.32 -24.14
N LYS A 6 -13.98 10.18 -25.38
CA LYS A 6 -12.57 10.26 -25.76
C LYS A 6 -12.02 11.67 -25.61
N LEU A 7 -12.80 12.70 -26.01
CA LEU A 7 -12.44 14.12 -25.83
C LEU A 7 -12.38 14.56 -24.35
N LYS A 8 -13.31 14.06 -23.53
CA LYS A 8 -13.31 14.34 -22.07
C LYS A 8 -12.08 13.73 -21.39
N PHE A 9 -11.74 12.49 -21.71
CA PHE A 9 -10.56 11.80 -21.18
C PHE A 9 -9.26 12.57 -21.54
N THR A 10 -9.14 13.02 -22.81
CA THR A 10 -7.98 13.79 -23.26
C THR A 10 -7.85 15.14 -22.53
N LYS A 11 -8.96 15.84 -22.25
CA LYS A 11 -8.92 17.12 -21.49
C LYS A 11 -8.47 16.92 -20.05
N TYR A 12 -8.98 15.92 -19.34
CA TYR A 12 -8.56 15.63 -17.95
C TYR A 12 -7.10 15.21 -17.88
N THR A 13 -6.65 14.37 -18.80
CA THR A 13 -5.24 13.97 -18.89
C THR A 13 -4.33 15.17 -19.16
N LEU A 14 -4.74 16.06 -20.07
CA LEU A 14 -3.97 17.28 -20.36
C LEU A 14 -3.86 18.19 -19.13
N ILE A 15 -4.97 18.42 -18.41
CA ILE A 15 -4.98 19.22 -17.19
C ILE A 15 -4.06 18.61 -16.14
N SER A 16 -4.11 17.28 -15.96
CA SER A 16 -3.24 16.58 -14.98
C SER A 16 -1.76 16.73 -15.34
N VAL A 17 -1.41 16.60 -16.62
CA VAL A 17 -0.04 16.78 -17.08
C VAL A 17 0.43 18.23 -16.87
N ILE A 18 -0.42 19.22 -17.18
CA ILE A 18 -0.11 20.64 -16.96
C ILE A 18 0.09 20.92 -15.46
N ALA A 19 -0.77 20.35 -14.58
CA ALA A 19 -0.64 20.54 -13.15
C ALA A 19 0.68 19.97 -12.60
N VAL A 20 1.08 18.77 -13.03
CA VAL A 20 2.37 18.18 -12.65
C VAL A 20 3.53 18.97 -13.19
N ALA A 21 3.46 19.41 -14.46
CA ALA A 21 4.51 20.24 -15.07
C ALA A 21 4.64 21.59 -14.35
N ALA A 22 3.53 22.23 -13.99
CA ALA A 22 3.53 23.48 -13.24
C ALA A 22 4.14 23.28 -11.83
N PHE A 23 3.83 22.19 -11.15
CA PHE A 23 4.43 21.86 -9.86
C PHE A 23 5.96 21.69 -9.97
N VAL A 24 6.44 20.93 -10.94
CA VAL A 24 7.87 20.71 -11.17
C VAL A 24 8.56 22.03 -11.59
N PHE A 25 7.90 22.86 -12.41
CA PHE A 25 8.41 24.16 -12.82
C PHE A 25 8.54 25.11 -11.63
N VAL A 26 7.55 25.19 -10.74
CA VAL A 26 7.62 26.01 -9.52
C VAL A 26 8.76 25.54 -8.61
N TRP A 27 8.90 24.23 -8.45
CA TRP A 27 10.00 23.66 -7.68
C TRP A 27 11.36 24.04 -8.28
N TRP A 28 11.54 23.88 -9.59
CA TRP A 28 12.77 24.30 -10.30
C TRP A 28 13.03 25.81 -10.16
N LEU A 29 11.98 26.63 -10.31
CA LEU A 29 12.09 28.09 -10.20
C LEU A 29 12.58 28.52 -8.81
N ILE A 30 12.06 27.92 -7.74
CA ILE A 30 12.44 28.26 -6.37
C ILE A 30 13.87 27.80 -6.04
N THR A 31 14.30 26.67 -6.61
CA THR A 31 15.62 26.08 -6.32
C THR A 31 16.72 26.64 -7.25
N ASP A 32 16.69 26.32 -8.54
CA ASP A 32 17.71 26.72 -9.50
C ASP A 32 17.47 28.13 -10.06
N GLY A 33 16.20 28.51 -10.28
CA GLY A 33 15.87 29.80 -10.93
C GLY A 33 16.14 31.00 -10.02
N LEU A 34 15.61 30.98 -8.80
CA LEU A 34 15.75 32.06 -7.82
C LEU A 34 16.89 31.84 -6.81
N GLY A 35 17.41 30.61 -6.72
CA GLY A 35 18.48 30.27 -5.79
C GLY A 35 18.11 30.45 -4.31
N MET A 36 16.81 30.39 -3.97
CA MET A 36 16.33 30.68 -2.61
C MET A 36 16.82 29.66 -1.58
N PHE A 37 17.15 28.45 -2.01
CA PHE A 37 17.60 27.38 -1.13
C PHE A 37 18.94 26.80 -1.59
N LYS A 38 19.81 26.50 -0.61
CA LYS A 38 21.04 25.76 -0.90
C LYS A 38 20.69 24.33 -1.31
N SER A 39 21.43 23.75 -2.25
CA SER A 39 21.19 22.38 -2.77
C SER A 39 21.19 21.28 -1.71
N ASN A 40 21.86 21.49 -0.58
CA ASN A 40 21.85 20.55 0.58
C ASN A 40 20.57 20.68 1.44
N VAL A 41 19.76 21.74 1.26
CA VAL A 41 18.51 21.94 2.02
C VAL A 41 17.32 21.54 1.15
N LEU A 42 17.29 21.99 -0.10
CA LEU A 42 16.27 21.61 -1.07
C LEU A 42 16.93 21.39 -2.45
N PRO A 43 17.21 20.14 -2.82
CA PRO A 43 17.78 19.83 -4.13
C PRO A 43 16.82 20.21 -5.26
N SER A 44 17.36 20.66 -6.39
CA SER A 44 16.55 20.93 -7.57
C SER A 44 16.06 19.66 -8.25
N PRO A 45 14.98 19.71 -9.06
CA PRO A 45 14.53 18.59 -9.86
C PRO A 45 15.63 17.98 -10.74
N VAL A 46 16.49 18.82 -11.29
CA VAL A 46 17.63 18.41 -12.15
C VAL A 46 18.61 17.59 -11.31
N LYS A 47 18.98 18.11 -10.13
CA LYS A 47 19.90 17.41 -9.22
C LYS A 47 19.35 16.08 -8.76
N VAL A 48 18.05 16.00 -8.45
CA VAL A 48 17.37 14.76 -8.07
C VAL A 48 17.40 13.75 -9.23
N ALA A 49 17.16 14.19 -10.48
CA ALA A 49 17.23 13.32 -11.65
C ALA A 49 18.64 12.77 -11.89
N GLU A 50 19.66 13.62 -11.80
CA GLU A 50 21.06 13.19 -11.88
C GLU A 50 21.41 12.16 -10.81
N THR A 51 21.05 12.45 -9.55
CA THR A 51 21.30 11.57 -8.42
C THR A 51 20.52 10.25 -8.55
N PHE A 52 19.31 10.28 -9.09
CA PHE A 52 18.54 9.07 -9.40
C PHE A 52 19.30 8.14 -10.34
N ILE A 53 19.78 8.69 -11.46
CA ILE A 53 20.59 7.93 -12.44
C ILE A 53 21.86 7.39 -11.77
N GLN A 54 22.59 8.23 -11.05
CA GLN A 54 23.81 7.82 -10.35
C GLN A 54 23.55 6.69 -9.36
N LYS A 55 22.47 6.77 -8.56
CA LYS A 55 22.12 5.79 -7.53
C LYS A 55 21.67 4.44 -8.12
N CYS A 56 21.25 4.40 -9.38
CA CYS A 56 21.00 3.14 -10.07
C CYS A 56 22.25 2.28 -10.24
N TYR A 57 23.44 2.90 -10.35
CA TYR A 57 24.70 2.21 -10.60
C TYR A 57 25.67 2.28 -9.42
N GLN A 58 25.62 3.34 -8.62
CA GLN A 58 26.55 3.57 -7.51
C GLN A 58 25.98 3.01 -6.18
N LYS A 59 26.86 2.32 -5.45
CA LYS A 59 26.53 1.78 -4.13
C LYS A 59 26.74 2.76 -2.97
N LYS A 60 27.38 3.90 -3.22
CA LYS A 60 27.62 4.91 -2.17
C LYS A 60 26.37 5.73 -1.89
N PRO A 61 26.14 6.21 -0.65
CA PRO A 61 26.99 6.05 0.55
C PRO A 61 26.68 4.78 1.39
N ASP A 62 25.59 4.09 1.16
CA ASP A 62 24.93 3.08 1.98
C ASP A 62 25.23 1.62 1.59
N GLY A 63 26.14 1.40 0.65
CA GLY A 63 26.62 0.07 0.28
C GLY A 63 25.78 -0.69 -0.75
N ALA A 64 24.61 -0.14 -1.19
CA ALA A 64 23.74 -0.79 -2.17
C ALA A 64 23.23 0.19 -3.24
N THR A 65 22.78 -0.33 -4.39
CA THR A 65 22.16 0.46 -5.45
C THR A 65 20.68 0.71 -5.13
N LEU A 66 20.07 1.68 -5.82
CA LEU A 66 18.64 1.99 -5.70
C LEU A 66 17.76 0.76 -5.94
N LEU A 67 18.07 -0.03 -6.95
CA LEU A 67 17.33 -1.25 -7.28
C LEU A 67 17.47 -2.33 -6.19
N GLN A 68 18.65 -2.47 -5.57
CA GLN A 68 18.84 -3.40 -4.46
C GLN A 68 17.99 -3.00 -3.25
N HIS A 69 17.93 -1.70 -2.90
CA HIS A 69 17.05 -1.20 -1.86
C HIS A 69 15.57 -1.40 -2.19
N LEU A 70 15.16 -1.09 -3.42
CA LEU A 70 13.79 -1.30 -3.87
C LEU A 70 13.36 -2.77 -3.76
N PHE A 71 14.18 -3.70 -4.25
CA PHE A 71 13.88 -5.13 -4.13
C PHE A 71 13.87 -5.62 -2.68
N ALA A 72 14.74 -5.11 -1.82
CA ALA A 72 14.71 -5.42 -0.39
C ALA A 72 13.39 -4.97 0.25
N SER A 73 12.95 -3.74 -0.01
CA SER A 73 11.67 -3.20 0.46
C SER A 73 10.47 -3.98 -0.09
N LEU A 74 10.45 -4.29 -1.39
CA LEU A 74 9.37 -5.05 -2.02
C LEU A 74 9.22 -6.46 -1.44
N LYS A 75 10.33 -7.18 -1.21
CA LYS A 75 10.29 -8.52 -0.61
C LYS A 75 9.64 -8.51 0.77
N VAL A 76 10.02 -7.57 1.62
CA VAL A 76 9.47 -7.44 2.97
C VAL A 76 7.99 -7.04 2.92
N CYS A 77 7.65 -6.04 2.08
CA CYS A 77 6.28 -5.58 1.90
C CYS A 77 5.36 -6.72 1.47
N LEU A 78 5.72 -7.41 0.39
CA LEU A 78 4.92 -8.49 -0.15
C LEU A 78 4.77 -9.65 0.83
N ALA A 79 5.82 -10.00 1.59
CA ALA A 79 5.74 -11.04 2.60
C ALA A 79 4.72 -10.71 3.71
N GLY A 80 4.80 -9.51 4.30
CA GLY A 80 3.86 -9.07 5.33
C GLY A 80 2.44 -8.90 4.79
N TYR A 81 2.30 -8.32 3.59
CA TYR A 81 1.02 -8.13 2.91
C TYR A 81 0.32 -9.46 2.59
N MET A 82 1.04 -10.42 2.02
CA MET A 82 0.49 -11.75 1.70
C MET A 82 0.07 -12.51 2.95
N LEU A 83 0.87 -12.43 4.02
CA LEU A 83 0.49 -13.00 5.31
C LEU A 83 -0.79 -12.34 5.84
N GLY A 84 -0.90 -11.01 5.71
CA GLY A 84 -2.12 -10.25 6.02
C GLY A 84 -3.33 -10.71 5.23
N ALA A 85 -3.18 -10.97 3.93
CA ALA A 85 -4.25 -11.44 3.06
C ALA A 85 -4.72 -12.85 3.45
N VAL A 86 -3.77 -13.77 3.64
CA VAL A 86 -4.07 -15.18 3.97
C VAL A 86 -4.79 -15.32 5.33
N ILE A 87 -4.49 -14.46 6.30
CA ILE A 87 -5.09 -14.51 7.63
C ILE A 87 -6.26 -13.52 7.73
N GLY A 88 -6.08 -12.29 7.29
CA GLY A 88 -7.05 -11.21 7.50
C GLY A 88 -8.35 -11.38 6.71
N ILE A 89 -8.27 -11.83 5.44
CA ILE A 89 -9.46 -12.02 4.62
C ILE A 89 -10.35 -13.12 5.19
N PRO A 90 -9.86 -14.37 5.46
CA PRO A 90 -10.66 -15.40 6.07
C PRO A 90 -11.19 -14.99 7.45
N LEU A 91 -10.37 -14.36 8.28
CA LEU A 91 -10.80 -13.92 9.61
C LEU A 91 -11.95 -12.93 9.53
N GLY A 92 -11.87 -11.93 8.64
CA GLY A 92 -12.95 -10.96 8.40
C GLY A 92 -14.24 -11.63 7.90
N ILE A 93 -14.12 -12.61 6.99
CA ILE A 93 -15.26 -13.40 6.50
C ILE A 93 -15.90 -14.19 7.63
N PHE A 94 -15.11 -14.94 8.43
CA PHE A 94 -15.64 -15.74 9.54
C PHE A 94 -16.27 -14.90 10.65
N MET A 95 -15.66 -13.77 11.01
CA MET A 95 -16.27 -12.80 11.93
C MET A 95 -17.62 -12.28 11.43
N ALA A 96 -17.75 -12.01 10.13
CA ALA A 96 -18.99 -11.53 9.56
C ALA A 96 -20.07 -12.61 9.48
N TRP A 97 -19.69 -13.88 9.26
CA TRP A 97 -20.61 -14.97 9.03
C TRP A 97 -21.01 -15.72 10.32
N ILE A 98 -20.10 -15.86 11.27
CA ILE A 98 -20.28 -16.63 12.51
C ILE A 98 -20.27 -15.68 13.70
N GLU A 99 -21.44 -15.44 14.28
CA GLU A 99 -21.63 -14.51 15.41
C GLU A 99 -20.73 -14.82 16.61
N LYS A 100 -20.53 -16.11 16.93
CA LYS A 100 -19.64 -16.53 18.02
C LYS A 100 -18.18 -16.12 17.78
N VAL A 101 -17.71 -16.21 16.53
CA VAL A 101 -16.36 -15.78 16.16
C VAL A 101 -16.24 -14.26 16.30
N ASP A 102 -17.27 -13.54 15.86
CA ASP A 102 -17.32 -12.07 15.99
C ASP A 102 -17.26 -11.64 17.47
N MET A 103 -18.08 -12.24 18.34
CA MET A 103 -18.08 -11.93 19.76
C MET A 103 -16.73 -12.16 20.46
N ILE A 104 -15.97 -13.16 20.04
CA ILE A 104 -14.67 -13.49 20.64
C ILE A 104 -13.56 -12.59 20.09
N VAL A 105 -13.52 -12.40 18.76
CA VAL A 105 -12.40 -11.75 18.08
C VAL A 105 -12.54 -10.22 18.11
N ARG A 106 -13.75 -9.69 18.01
CA ARG A 106 -14.01 -8.26 17.90
C ARG A 106 -13.38 -7.41 19.01
N PRO A 107 -13.50 -7.75 20.31
CA PRO A 107 -12.90 -6.91 21.36
C PRO A 107 -11.39 -6.76 21.21
N VAL A 108 -10.69 -7.86 20.89
CA VAL A 108 -9.24 -7.86 20.67
C VAL A 108 -8.89 -7.11 19.39
N PHE A 109 -9.62 -7.34 18.31
CA PHE A 109 -9.42 -6.66 17.03
C PHE A 109 -9.62 -5.13 17.16
N ASP A 110 -10.66 -4.68 17.87
CA ASP A 110 -10.95 -3.27 18.07
C ASP A 110 -9.85 -2.56 18.88
N LEU A 111 -9.20 -3.24 19.81
CA LEU A 111 -8.04 -2.72 20.51
C LEU A 111 -6.81 -2.63 19.58
N VAL A 112 -6.51 -3.70 18.84
CA VAL A 112 -5.33 -3.76 17.96
C VAL A 112 -5.41 -2.73 16.83
N ARG A 113 -6.57 -2.57 16.19
CA ARG A 113 -6.74 -1.65 15.05
C ARG A 113 -6.57 -0.17 15.40
N THR A 114 -6.71 0.20 16.67
CA THR A 114 -6.51 1.60 17.09
C THR A 114 -5.03 1.97 17.22
N ILE A 115 -4.15 0.97 17.32
CA ILE A 115 -2.72 1.18 17.45
C ILE A 115 -2.13 1.42 16.05
N PRO A 116 -1.49 2.57 15.77
CA PRO A 116 -0.84 2.83 14.49
C PRO A 116 0.18 1.74 14.14
N GLY A 117 0.16 1.25 12.88
CA GLY A 117 1.05 0.18 12.44
C GLY A 117 2.53 0.43 12.74
N VAL A 118 2.99 1.68 12.61
CA VAL A 118 4.38 2.06 12.90
C VAL A 118 4.77 1.87 14.37
N ALA A 119 3.83 1.98 15.31
CA ALA A 119 4.10 1.79 16.75
C ALA A 119 4.54 0.35 17.06
N TRP A 120 4.06 -0.62 16.29
CA TRP A 120 4.45 -2.03 16.41
C TRP A 120 5.92 -2.28 16.06
N THR A 121 6.58 -1.35 15.36
CA THR A 121 7.99 -1.52 14.95
C THR A 121 8.90 -1.73 16.18
N SER A 122 8.76 -0.90 17.21
CA SER A 122 9.59 -1.00 18.41
C SER A 122 9.37 -2.33 19.14
N VAL A 123 8.12 -2.78 19.24
CA VAL A 123 7.75 -4.06 19.87
C VAL A 123 8.35 -5.23 19.08
N MET A 124 8.14 -5.26 17.75
CA MET A 124 8.62 -6.35 16.91
C MET A 124 10.14 -6.41 16.83
N VAL A 125 10.82 -5.26 16.82
CA VAL A 125 12.29 -5.22 16.87
C VAL A 125 12.82 -5.75 18.21
N THR A 126 12.15 -5.46 19.31
CA THR A 126 12.56 -5.97 20.63
C THR A 126 12.35 -7.48 20.74
N LEU A 127 11.25 -8.00 20.18
CA LEU A 127 10.91 -9.42 20.27
C LEU A 127 11.71 -10.31 19.31
N VAL A 128 11.94 -9.85 18.08
CA VAL A 128 12.47 -10.68 16.98
C VAL A 128 13.83 -10.18 16.47
N GLY A 129 14.28 -9.00 16.93
CA GLY A 129 15.50 -8.35 16.46
C GLY A 129 15.30 -7.53 15.18
N ILE A 130 16.36 -6.79 14.81
CA ILE A 130 16.38 -5.99 13.58
C ILE A 130 16.56 -6.93 12.39
N GLY A 131 15.58 -6.94 11.46
CA GLY A 131 15.71 -7.80 10.29
C GLY A 131 14.48 -7.86 9.40
N PHE A 132 14.44 -8.87 8.57
CA PHE A 132 13.32 -9.13 7.65
C PHE A 132 12.02 -9.44 8.41
N MET A 133 12.10 -10.33 9.42
CA MET A 133 10.92 -10.86 10.11
C MET A 133 10.19 -9.78 10.92
N SER A 134 10.91 -8.95 11.67
CA SER A 134 10.30 -7.86 12.44
C SER A 134 9.51 -6.90 11.56
N LYS A 135 10.08 -6.49 10.42
CA LYS A 135 9.40 -5.63 9.43
C LYS A 135 8.20 -6.32 8.80
N ALA A 136 8.35 -7.59 8.40
CA ALA A 136 7.25 -8.35 7.80
C ALA A 136 6.06 -8.50 8.76
N LEU A 137 6.30 -8.72 10.05
CA LEU A 137 5.26 -8.79 11.07
C LEU A 137 4.55 -7.45 11.31
N VAL A 138 5.29 -6.34 11.29
CA VAL A 138 4.70 -4.99 11.41
C VAL A 138 3.78 -4.71 10.22
N ILE A 139 4.23 -5.03 9.01
CA ILE A 139 3.44 -4.87 7.78
C ILE A 139 2.22 -5.80 7.79
N PHE A 140 2.40 -7.04 8.24
CA PHE A 140 1.30 -7.99 8.43
C PHE A 140 0.19 -7.41 9.29
N ILE A 141 0.50 -6.85 10.47
CA ILE A 141 -0.50 -6.25 11.35
C ILE A 141 -1.22 -5.09 10.66
N ALA A 142 -0.47 -4.18 10.01
CA ALA A 142 -1.05 -3.03 9.33
C ALA A 142 -1.98 -3.44 8.16
N ALA A 143 -1.57 -4.39 7.35
CA ALA A 143 -2.34 -4.89 6.22
C ALA A 143 -3.57 -5.69 6.66
N MET A 144 -3.42 -6.57 7.66
CA MET A 144 -4.47 -7.43 8.17
C MET A 144 -5.68 -6.63 8.66
N VAL A 145 -5.48 -5.49 9.32
CA VAL A 145 -6.57 -4.63 9.81
C VAL A 145 -7.48 -4.17 8.67
N ALA A 146 -6.92 -3.63 7.60
CA ALA A 146 -7.70 -3.17 6.45
C ALA A 146 -8.42 -4.33 5.75
N MET A 147 -7.78 -5.49 5.63
CA MET A 147 -8.36 -6.68 5.01
C MET A 147 -9.52 -7.25 5.84
N ILE A 148 -9.40 -7.33 7.17
CA ILE A 148 -10.49 -7.76 8.06
C ILE A 148 -11.69 -6.84 7.91
N VAL A 149 -11.50 -5.52 8.03
CA VAL A 149 -12.59 -4.54 7.99
C VAL A 149 -13.36 -4.61 6.68
N ASN A 150 -12.66 -4.66 5.55
CA ASN A 150 -13.31 -4.68 4.24
C ASN A 150 -13.96 -6.03 3.92
N SER A 151 -13.32 -7.16 4.28
CA SER A 151 -13.92 -8.48 4.11
C SER A 151 -15.15 -8.66 4.99
N TYR A 152 -15.08 -8.23 6.25
CA TYR A 152 -16.22 -8.22 7.17
C TYR A 152 -17.38 -7.39 6.58
N SER A 153 -17.11 -6.17 6.15
CA SER A 153 -18.12 -5.27 5.59
C SER A 153 -18.71 -5.84 4.30
N GLY A 154 -17.90 -6.44 3.45
CA GLY A 154 -18.35 -7.05 2.20
C GLY A 154 -19.36 -8.19 2.44
N ILE A 155 -19.08 -9.07 3.38
CA ILE A 155 -20.01 -10.16 3.75
C ILE A 155 -21.30 -9.61 4.39
N LYS A 156 -21.20 -8.64 5.31
CA LYS A 156 -22.39 -8.03 5.97
C LYS A 156 -23.28 -7.25 4.99
N GLN A 157 -22.75 -6.76 3.89
CA GLN A 157 -23.52 -6.06 2.84
C GLN A 157 -24.19 -7.00 1.83
N THR A 158 -24.02 -8.32 1.96
CA THR A 158 -24.74 -9.29 1.11
C THR A 158 -26.24 -9.11 1.29
N LYS A 159 -26.95 -8.85 0.19
CA LYS A 159 -28.40 -8.62 0.24
C LYS A 159 -29.14 -9.86 0.75
N ALA A 160 -29.99 -9.67 1.76
CA ALA A 160 -30.77 -10.76 2.35
C ALA A 160 -31.59 -11.55 1.32
N VAL A 161 -32.09 -10.87 0.29
CA VAL A 161 -32.85 -11.51 -0.83
C VAL A 161 -32.00 -12.59 -1.52
N HIS A 162 -30.70 -12.37 -1.74
CA HIS A 162 -29.85 -13.37 -2.37
C HIS A 162 -29.68 -14.62 -1.49
N LEU A 163 -29.60 -14.41 -0.16
CA LEU A 163 -29.51 -15.52 0.79
C LEU A 163 -30.84 -16.30 0.84
N TRP A 164 -31.97 -15.60 0.89
CA TRP A 164 -33.31 -16.24 0.89
C TRP A 164 -33.54 -17.07 -0.38
N VAL A 165 -33.17 -16.55 -1.55
CA VAL A 165 -33.25 -17.32 -2.79
C VAL A 165 -32.41 -18.59 -2.70
N GLY A 166 -31.16 -18.50 -2.23
CA GLY A 166 -30.34 -19.69 -2.04
C GLY A 166 -30.98 -20.73 -1.08
N GLN A 167 -31.56 -20.25 0.04
CA GLN A 167 -32.28 -21.11 0.97
C GLN A 167 -33.50 -21.79 0.35
N THR A 168 -34.27 -21.08 -0.46
CA THR A 168 -35.42 -21.63 -1.18
C THR A 168 -35.03 -22.77 -2.12
N PHE A 169 -33.82 -22.70 -2.70
CA PHE A 169 -33.25 -23.78 -3.51
C PHE A 169 -32.54 -24.88 -2.67
N GLY A 170 -32.65 -24.84 -1.34
CA GLY A 170 -32.12 -25.87 -0.46
C GLY A 170 -30.63 -25.75 -0.13
N ALA A 171 -30.00 -24.58 -0.41
CA ALA A 171 -28.59 -24.38 -0.09
C ALA A 171 -28.35 -24.37 1.43
N ASN A 172 -27.35 -25.11 1.88
CA ASN A 172 -26.89 -25.09 3.26
C ASN A 172 -26.05 -23.86 3.58
N ASN A 173 -25.74 -23.62 4.87
CA ASN A 173 -24.99 -22.44 5.32
C ASN A 173 -23.61 -22.28 4.66
N PHE A 174 -22.91 -23.38 4.41
CA PHE A 174 -21.61 -23.35 3.76
C PHE A 174 -21.74 -23.00 2.26
N GLU A 175 -22.76 -23.52 1.60
CA GLU A 175 -23.05 -23.17 0.20
C GLU A 175 -23.51 -21.71 0.07
N LEU A 176 -24.31 -21.20 0.99
CA LEU A 176 -24.67 -19.78 1.04
C LEU A 176 -23.44 -18.88 1.20
N LEU A 177 -22.52 -19.24 2.10
CA LEU A 177 -21.29 -18.52 2.30
C LEU A 177 -20.43 -18.52 1.02
N THR A 178 -20.15 -19.70 0.48
CA THR A 178 -19.16 -19.85 -0.61
C THR A 178 -19.70 -19.47 -1.99
N ARG A 179 -20.99 -19.73 -2.26
CA ARG A 179 -21.60 -19.51 -3.57
C ARG A 179 -22.38 -18.20 -3.69
N VAL A 180 -22.74 -17.57 -2.56
CA VAL A 180 -23.55 -16.34 -2.56
C VAL A 180 -22.80 -15.20 -1.87
N ALA A 181 -22.43 -15.34 -0.59
CA ALA A 181 -21.91 -14.24 0.20
C ALA A 181 -20.48 -13.85 -0.24
N ILE A 182 -19.55 -14.80 -0.36
CA ILE A 182 -18.18 -14.51 -0.79
C ILE A 182 -18.14 -13.89 -2.19
N PRO A 183 -18.80 -14.45 -3.23
CA PRO A 183 -18.84 -13.82 -4.55
C PRO A 183 -19.44 -12.41 -4.54
N SER A 184 -20.47 -12.16 -3.73
CA SER A 184 -21.07 -10.84 -3.57
C SER A 184 -20.13 -9.85 -2.84
N ALA A 185 -19.26 -10.34 -1.96
CA ALA A 185 -18.32 -9.54 -1.19
C ALA A 185 -17.00 -9.26 -1.93
N LEU A 186 -16.71 -9.95 -3.04
CA LEU A 186 -15.44 -9.80 -3.78
C LEU A 186 -15.06 -8.34 -4.08
N PRO A 187 -15.96 -7.44 -4.54
CA PRO A 187 -15.58 -6.05 -4.78
C PRO A 187 -15.05 -5.35 -3.53
N MET A 188 -15.67 -5.62 -2.36
CA MET A 188 -15.21 -5.05 -1.08
C MET A 188 -13.91 -5.68 -0.61
N ILE A 189 -13.70 -6.98 -0.84
CA ILE A 189 -12.46 -7.68 -0.53
C ILE A 189 -11.31 -7.07 -1.35
N PHE A 190 -11.51 -6.81 -2.65
CA PHE A 190 -10.49 -6.14 -3.49
C PHE A 190 -10.24 -4.70 -3.06
N THR A 191 -11.28 -3.95 -2.67
CA THR A 191 -11.11 -2.64 -2.03
C THR A 191 -10.24 -2.76 -0.77
N GLY A 192 -10.46 -3.79 0.04
CA GLY A 192 -9.64 -4.10 1.21
C GLY A 192 -8.18 -4.40 0.87
N LEU A 193 -7.93 -5.13 -0.20
CA LEU A 193 -6.58 -5.41 -0.70
C LEU A 193 -5.85 -4.13 -1.12
N ASP A 194 -6.52 -3.22 -1.83
CA ASP A 194 -5.90 -1.95 -2.26
C ASP A 194 -5.60 -1.03 -1.07
N VAL A 195 -6.55 -0.84 -0.15
CA VAL A 195 -6.34 -0.07 1.08
C VAL A 195 -5.22 -0.67 1.93
N ALA A 196 -5.19 -2.00 2.05
CA ALA A 196 -4.14 -2.70 2.79
C ALA A 196 -2.76 -2.55 2.15
N MET A 197 -2.65 -2.49 0.82
CA MET A 197 -1.38 -2.25 0.14
C MET A 197 -0.84 -0.85 0.46
N GLY A 198 -1.69 0.17 0.44
CA GLY A 198 -1.31 1.52 0.86
C GLY A 198 -0.83 1.56 2.32
N ALA A 199 -1.55 0.91 3.23
CA ALA A 199 -1.16 0.81 4.64
C ALA A 199 0.15 0.03 4.82
N ALA A 200 0.33 -1.08 4.12
CA ALA A 200 1.54 -1.90 4.13
C ALA A 200 2.77 -1.11 3.64
N TRP A 201 2.62 -0.41 2.52
CA TRP A 201 3.70 0.36 1.90
C TRP A 201 4.15 1.54 2.77
N THR A 202 3.23 2.31 3.33
CA THR A 202 3.56 3.43 4.23
C THR A 202 4.19 2.95 5.54
N THR A 203 3.65 1.86 6.11
CA THR A 203 4.18 1.26 7.34
C THR A 203 5.58 0.67 7.13
N LEU A 204 5.84 0.03 5.98
CA LEU A 204 7.16 -0.46 5.60
C LEU A 204 8.20 0.64 5.64
N VAL A 205 7.93 1.76 4.95
CA VAL A 205 8.88 2.89 4.87
C VAL A 205 9.18 3.44 6.26
N ALA A 206 8.15 3.59 7.10
CA ALA A 206 8.32 4.05 8.48
C ALA A 206 9.15 3.05 9.31
N ALA A 207 8.90 1.74 9.18
CA ALA A 207 9.68 0.70 9.87
C ALA A 207 11.15 0.68 9.41
N GLU A 208 11.40 0.89 8.11
CA GLU A 208 12.75 0.95 7.56
C GLU A 208 13.52 2.19 8.00
N LEU A 209 12.86 3.33 8.19
CA LEU A 209 13.46 4.55 8.74
C LEU A 209 13.88 4.37 10.21
N LEU A 210 13.14 3.58 10.98
CA LEU A 210 13.38 3.40 12.42
C LEU A 210 14.42 2.31 12.71
N ALA A 211 14.30 1.16 12.05
CA ALA A 211 15.07 -0.03 12.41
C ALA A 211 15.30 -0.96 11.22
N SER A 212 16.25 -0.62 10.36
CA SER A 212 16.60 -1.44 9.20
C SER A 212 18.08 -1.38 8.86
N THR A 213 18.55 -2.40 8.15
CA THR A 213 19.89 -2.48 7.55
C THR A 213 19.87 -2.44 6.03
N SER A 214 18.67 -2.40 5.42
CA SER A 214 18.48 -2.35 3.96
C SER A 214 17.06 -1.90 3.62
N GLY A 215 16.85 -1.39 2.42
CA GLY A 215 15.57 -0.91 1.94
C GLY A 215 15.59 0.59 1.63
N LEU A 216 14.50 1.09 1.02
CA LEU A 216 14.40 2.49 0.61
C LEU A 216 14.42 3.46 1.80
N GLY A 217 13.70 3.10 2.87
CA GLY A 217 13.70 3.89 4.11
C GLY A 217 15.08 3.93 4.78
N PHE A 218 15.79 2.80 4.81
CA PHE A 218 17.17 2.75 5.30
C PHE A 218 18.10 3.66 4.48
N MET A 219 18.04 3.59 3.14
CA MET A 219 18.80 4.46 2.23
C MET A 219 18.54 5.94 2.55
N MET A 220 17.26 6.31 2.73
CA MET A 220 16.88 7.70 3.07
C MET A 220 17.41 8.12 4.44
N GLN A 221 17.36 7.25 5.43
CA GLN A 221 17.86 7.53 6.77
C GLN A 221 19.38 7.74 6.79
N GLN A 222 20.13 6.90 6.08
CA GLN A 222 21.59 7.05 5.91
C GLN A 222 21.94 8.36 5.19
N ALA A 223 21.24 8.66 4.10
CA ALA A 223 21.45 9.89 3.34
C ALA A 223 21.14 11.14 4.17
N ARG A 224 20.08 11.11 4.98
CA ARG A 224 19.72 12.18 5.90
C ARG A 224 20.84 12.43 6.93
N GLY A 225 21.46 11.37 7.48
CA GLY A 225 22.54 11.48 8.45
C GLY A 225 23.80 12.18 7.94
N ILE A 226 24.00 12.20 6.62
CA ILE A 226 25.14 12.88 5.95
C ILE A 226 24.72 14.10 5.12
N PHE A 227 23.51 14.63 5.34
CA PHE A 227 22.96 15.80 4.67
C PHE A 227 22.88 15.69 3.13
N ARG A 228 22.73 14.46 2.60
CA ARG A 228 22.50 14.17 1.15
C ARG A 228 21.00 14.11 0.87
N LEU A 229 20.32 15.26 0.95
CA LEU A 229 18.88 15.35 0.72
C LEU A 229 18.47 15.02 -0.73
N ASP A 230 19.40 15.13 -1.68
CA ASP A 230 19.22 14.64 -3.04
C ASP A 230 18.89 13.12 -3.09
N ILE A 231 19.60 12.30 -2.30
CA ILE A 231 19.31 10.86 -2.20
C ILE A 231 17.98 10.61 -1.44
N VAL A 232 17.66 11.42 -0.43
CA VAL A 232 16.36 11.34 0.27
C VAL A 232 15.22 11.57 -0.74
N MET A 233 15.32 12.61 -1.57
CA MET A 233 14.34 12.92 -2.60
C MET A 233 14.22 11.79 -3.65
N VAL A 234 15.35 11.19 -4.06
CA VAL A 234 15.37 9.99 -4.92
C VAL A 234 14.59 8.85 -4.27
N GLY A 235 14.78 8.62 -2.97
CA GLY A 235 14.03 7.62 -2.21
C GLY A 235 12.53 7.91 -2.20
N MET A 236 12.13 9.16 -1.95
CA MET A 236 10.71 9.58 -1.96
C MET A 236 10.06 9.36 -3.33
N VAL A 237 10.73 9.77 -4.42
CA VAL A 237 10.24 9.56 -5.79
C VAL A 237 10.11 8.06 -6.10
N THR A 238 11.09 7.26 -5.70
CA THR A 238 11.06 5.80 -5.90
C THR A 238 9.91 5.16 -5.13
N ILE A 239 9.68 5.58 -3.88
CA ILE A 239 8.55 5.11 -3.05
C ILE A 239 7.22 5.47 -3.71
N ALA A 240 7.06 6.70 -4.20
CA ALA A 240 5.84 7.15 -4.86
C ALA A 240 5.54 6.35 -6.14
N ILE A 241 6.54 6.18 -7.01
CA ILE A 241 6.40 5.41 -8.26
C ILE A 241 6.07 3.94 -7.95
N SER A 242 6.80 3.33 -7.02
CA SER A 242 6.62 1.91 -6.70
C SER A 242 5.27 1.65 -6.02
N GLY A 243 4.82 2.52 -5.11
CA GLY A 243 3.50 2.43 -4.48
C GLY A 243 2.38 2.55 -5.51
N TYR A 244 2.50 3.50 -6.46
CA TYR A 244 1.55 3.66 -7.55
C TYR A 244 1.47 2.42 -8.44
N ILE A 245 2.61 1.83 -8.80
CA ILE A 245 2.66 0.59 -9.60
C ILE A 245 1.98 -0.57 -8.85
N LEU A 246 2.23 -0.71 -7.54
CA LEU A 246 1.60 -1.75 -6.72
C LEU A 246 0.07 -1.59 -6.69
N SER A 247 -0.45 -0.37 -6.52
CA SER A 247 -1.90 -0.09 -6.57
C SER A 247 -2.50 -0.41 -7.94
N LEU A 248 -1.83 -0.02 -9.04
CA LEU A 248 -2.27 -0.36 -10.40
C LEU A 248 -2.33 -1.88 -10.64
N ILE A 249 -1.41 -2.65 -10.06
CA ILE A 249 -1.43 -4.12 -10.18
C ILE A 249 -2.69 -4.67 -9.50
N ILE A 250 -3.02 -4.20 -8.29
CA ILE A 250 -4.22 -4.64 -7.55
C ILE A 250 -5.49 -4.24 -8.30
N GLU A 251 -5.58 -3.00 -8.77
CA GLU A 251 -6.72 -2.52 -9.56
C GLU A 251 -6.93 -3.35 -10.84
N LYS A 252 -5.85 -3.74 -11.50
CA LYS A 252 -5.92 -4.61 -12.67
C LYS A 252 -6.39 -6.02 -12.30
N LEU A 253 -5.95 -6.57 -11.18
CA LEU A 253 -6.42 -7.87 -10.68
C LEU A 253 -7.92 -7.80 -10.35
N ASP A 254 -8.39 -6.74 -9.68
CA ASP A 254 -9.81 -6.50 -9.42
C ASP A 254 -10.62 -6.51 -10.72
N SER A 255 -10.19 -5.75 -11.72
CA SER A 255 -10.89 -5.64 -13.01
C SER A 255 -11.02 -6.96 -13.79
N VAL A 256 -10.08 -7.90 -13.57
CA VAL A 256 -10.06 -9.22 -14.23
C VAL A 256 -10.89 -10.24 -13.46
N LEU A 257 -10.79 -10.24 -12.12
CA LEU A 257 -11.37 -11.28 -11.27
C LEU A 257 -12.81 -10.95 -10.85
N VAL A 258 -13.16 -9.68 -10.71
CA VAL A 258 -14.50 -9.24 -10.35
C VAL A 258 -15.30 -8.95 -11.63
N LYS A 259 -16.00 -9.96 -12.14
CA LYS A 259 -16.94 -9.79 -13.28
C LYS A 259 -18.10 -8.87 -12.86
N GLY A 260 -18.09 -7.63 -13.32
CA GLY A 260 -19.11 -6.63 -13.00
C GLY A 260 -18.63 -5.48 -12.11
N GLY A 261 -17.36 -5.42 -11.80
CA GLY A 261 -16.73 -4.29 -11.11
C GLY A 261 -17.00 -3.00 -11.87
N SER A 262 -17.54 -2.01 -11.18
CA SER A 262 -17.92 -0.71 -11.72
C SER A 262 -16.72 -0.08 -12.44
N ARG A 263 -16.81 0.05 -13.75
CA ARG A 263 -15.94 0.95 -14.50
C ARG A 263 -16.20 2.37 -13.99
N ARG A 264 -15.29 2.87 -13.16
CA ARG A 264 -15.19 4.31 -12.89
C ARG A 264 -14.68 5.07 -14.11
#